data_074e2e665fe4ba3dd7c127db815a9427
#
_entry.id   074e2e665fe4ba3dd7c127db815a9427
#
_cell.length_a   1.000
_cell.length_b   1.000
_cell.length_c   1.000
_cell.angle_alpha   90.00
_cell.angle_beta   90.00
_cell.angle_gamma   90.00
#
_symmetry.space_group_name_H-M   'P 1'
#
loop_
_entity.id
_entity.type
_entity.pdbx_description
1 polymer ?
#
loop_
_entity_poly.entity_id
_entity_poly.type
_entity_poly.pdbx_seq_one_letter_code
_entity_poly.pdbx_strand_id
1 'polypeptide(L)' 'MTRPQWGWAFLDDDGSELDRPLSPAFTSRFDAESWLGEHWRRLVDEEVRAARLQHQGTAVAAPVALVPGPRHG' A
#
# COMPACT_ATOMS: atom_id res chain seq x y z
N MET A 1 2.91 3.35 25.82
CA MET A 1 2.44 4.51 25.05
C MET A 1 2.40 4.17 23.56
N THR A 2 1.29 4.44 22.94
CA THR A 2 1.09 4.06 21.55
C THR A 2 1.41 5.23 20.63
N ARG A 3 2.19 4.97 19.60
CA ARG A 3 2.46 5.98 18.59
C ARG A 3 1.56 5.75 17.40
N PRO A 4 1.09 6.81 16.73
CA PRO A 4 0.42 6.62 15.47
C PRO A 4 1.36 5.90 14.51
N GLN A 5 0.85 4.86 13.89
CA GLN A 5 1.64 4.08 12.96
C GLN A 5 0.80 3.82 11.73
N TRP A 6 1.21 4.39 10.62
CA TRP A 6 0.55 4.20 9.35
C TRP A 6 1.39 3.28 8.49
N GLY A 7 0.75 2.49 7.67
CA GLY A 7 1.46 1.59 6.78
C GLY A 7 0.54 1.03 5.74
N TRP A 8 1.08 0.14 4.92
CA TRP A 8 0.34 -0.46 3.84
C TRP A 8 0.30 -1.97 3.99
N ALA A 9 -0.86 -2.56 3.71
CA ALA A 9 -0.98 -4.00 3.51
C ALA A 9 -1.06 -4.21 2.00
N PHE A 10 -0.15 -5.01 1.46
CA PHE A 10 -0.10 -5.24 0.03
C PHE A 10 -0.86 -6.50 -0.31
N LEU A 11 -1.63 -6.45 -1.38
CA LEU A 11 -2.55 -7.50 -1.75
C LEU A 11 -2.25 -7.99 -3.15
N ASP A 12 -2.56 -9.27 -3.39
CA ASP A 12 -2.42 -9.86 -4.72
C ASP A 12 -3.73 -9.74 -5.51
N ASP A 13 -3.81 -10.42 -6.66
CA ASP A 13 -4.99 -10.38 -7.52
C ASP A 13 -6.24 -10.87 -6.83
N ASP A 14 -6.10 -11.78 -5.89
CA ASP A 14 -7.23 -12.36 -5.18
C ASP A 14 -7.67 -11.52 -4.00
N GLY A 15 -6.92 -10.47 -3.69
CA GLY A 15 -7.19 -9.68 -2.50
C GLY A 15 -6.57 -10.26 -1.25
N SER A 16 -5.72 -11.28 -1.40
CA SER A 16 -5.03 -11.86 -0.26
C SER A 16 -3.83 -11.02 0.12
N GLU A 17 -3.60 -10.92 1.41
CA GLU A 17 -2.48 -10.13 1.90
C GLU A 17 -1.16 -10.84 1.63
N LEU A 18 -0.20 -10.10 1.09
CA LEU A 18 1.11 -10.63 0.76
C LEU A 18 2.06 -10.46 1.95
N ASP A 19 2.95 -11.45 2.14
CA ASP A 19 3.97 -11.34 3.16
C ASP A 19 5.05 -10.34 2.75
N ARG A 20 5.24 -10.15 1.49
CA ARG A 20 6.27 -9.26 0.94
C ARG A 20 5.76 -8.56 -0.29
N PRO A 21 6.30 -7.38 -0.58
CA PRO A 21 7.29 -6.64 0.20
C PRO A 21 6.70 -6.08 1.48
N LEU A 22 7.57 -5.66 2.40
CA LEU A 22 7.11 -5.06 3.65
C LEU A 22 6.96 -3.57 3.47
N SER A 23 5.93 -3.02 4.09
CA SER A 23 5.71 -1.59 4.07
C SER A 23 6.50 -0.93 5.18
N PRO A 24 7.13 0.23 4.91
CA PRO A 24 7.67 1.02 6.01
C PRO A 24 6.54 1.51 6.91
N ALA A 25 6.90 1.91 8.12
CA ALA A 25 5.96 2.56 9.02
C ALA A 25 6.07 4.06 8.84
N PHE A 26 4.93 4.73 8.87
CA PHE A 26 4.88 6.17 8.67
C PHE A 26 4.23 6.82 9.87
N THR A 27 4.54 8.09 10.10
CA THR A 27 3.98 8.83 11.23
C THR A 27 2.70 9.56 10.87
N SER A 28 2.37 9.65 9.58
CA SER A 28 1.15 10.31 9.14
C SER A 28 0.61 9.63 7.90
N ARG A 29 -0.69 9.85 7.66
CA ARG A 29 -1.32 9.35 6.46
C ARG A 29 -0.72 9.98 5.22
N PHE A 30 -0.40 11.27 5.29
CA PHE A 30 0.16 11.97 4.15
C PHE A 30 1.49 11.34 3.72
N ASP A 31 2.34 11.02 4.70
CA ASP A 31 3.63 10.38 4.40
C ASP A 31 3.42 9.02 3.76
N ALA A 32 2.46 8.25 4.26
CA ALA A 32 2.18 6.93 3.71
C ALA A 32 1.71 7.04 2.26
N GLU A 33 0.82 7.99 1.98
CA GLU A 33 0.30 8.16 0.62
C GLU A 33 1.37 8.68 -0.33
N SER A 34 2.22 9.58 0.14
CA SER A 34 3.32 10.07 -0.69
C SER A 34 4.28 8.94 -1.06
N TRP A 35 4.58 8.09 -0.09
CA TRP A 35 5.46 6.95 -0.34
C TRP A 35 4.87 6.04 -1.42
N LEU A 36 3.58 5.75 -1.30
CA LEU A 36 2.94 4.87 -2.28
C LEU A 36 2.98 5.49 -3.68
N GLY A 37 2.75 6.80 -3.77
CA GLY A 37 2.80 7.49 -5.05
C GLY A 37 4.16 7.45 -5.71
N GLU A 38 5.22 7.30 -4.92
CA GLU A 38 6.58 7.24 -5.45
C GLU A 38 7.03 5.82 -5.77
N HIS A 39 6.41 4.81 -5.15
CA HIS A 39 6.92 3.45 -5.22
C HIS A 39 5.95 2.45 -5.84
N TRP A 40 4.77 2.88 -6.27
CA TRP A 40 3.76 1.94 -6.72
C TRP A 40 4.20 1.11 -7.92
N ARG A 41 5.02 1.68 -8.81
CA ARG A 41 5.49 0.93 -9.98
C ARG A 41 6.39 -0.22 -9.58
N ARG A 42 7.24 0.03 -8.60
CA ARG A 42 8.11 -1.00 -8.08
C ARG A 42 7.29 -2.11 -7.42
N LEU A 43 6.23 -1.72 -6.71
CA LEU A 43 5.35 -2.70 -6.09
C LEU A 43 4.66 -3.57 -7.13
N VAL A 44 4.22 -2.97 -8.22
CA VAL A 44 3.62 -3.73 -9.31
C VAL A 44 4.63 -4.75 -9.86
N ASP A 45 5.88 -4.36 -9.98
CA ASP A 45 6.93 -5.27 -10.45
C ASP A 45 7.13 -6.43 -9.48
N GLU A 46 6.80 -6.24 -8.22
CA GLU A 46 6.91 -7.27 -7.20
C GLU A 46 5.59 -8.01 -6.98
N GLU A 47 4.67 -7.90 -7.95
CA GLU A 47 3.41 -8.64 -7.97
C GLU A 47 2.37 -8.13 -6.99
N VAL A 48 2.56 -6.93 -6.47
CA VAL A 48 1.53 -6.29 -5.65
C VAL A 48 0.47 -5.73 -6.57
N ARG A 49 -0.79 -6.06 -6.32
CA ARG A 49 -1.89 -5.60 -7.17
C ARG A 49 -2.76 -4.57 -6.49
N ALA A 50 -2.68 -4.46 -5.18
CA ALA A 50 -3.41 -3.44 -4.44
C ALA A 50 -2.70 -3.14 -3.14
N ALA A 51 -2.96 -1.96 -2.60
CA ALA A 51 -2.41 -1.57 -1.30
C ALA A 51 -3.55 -1.03 -0.45
N ARG A 52 -3.62 -1.48 0.79
CA ARG A 52 -4.66 -1.05 1.73
C ARG A 52 -4.01 -0.28 2.86
N LEU A 53 -4.45 0.95 3.07
CA LEU A 53 -3.91 1.79 4.11
C LEU A 53 -4.36 1.29 5.48
N GLN A 54 -3.42 1.21 6.39
CA GLN A 54 -3.68 0.77 7.75
C GLN A 54 -3.16 1.80 8.74
N HIS A 55 -3.84 1.89 9.87
CA HIS A 55 -3.42 2.72 10.99
C HIS A 55 -3.45 1.84 12.23
N GLN A 56 -2.28 1.63 12.81
CA GLN A 56 -2.13 0.75 13.98
C GLN A 56 -2.70 -0.64 13.72
N GLY A 57 -2.43 -1.16 12.52
CA GLY A 57 -2.84 -2.50 12.16
C GLY A 57 -4.27 -2.64 11.71
N THR A 58 -5.03 -1.54 11.67
CA THR A 58 -6.43 -1.56 11.28
C THR A 58 -6.61 -0.87 9.94
N ALA A 59 -7.31 -1.53 9.03
CA ALA A 59 -7.60 -0.92 7.72
C ALA A 59 -8.50 0.29 7.92
N VAL A 60 -8.11 1.42 7.30
CA VAL A 60 -8.86 2.67 7.44
C VAL A 60 -9.41 3.18 6.12
N ALA A 61 -9.14 2.47 5.04
CA ALA A 61 -9.62 2.87 3.72
C ALA A 61 -9.73 1.64 2.83
N ALA A 62 -10.48 1.78 1.73
CA ALA A 62 -10.59 0.72 0.75
C ALA A 62 -9.24 0.53 0.05
N PRO A 63 -8.95 -0.68 -0.46
CA PRO A 63 -7.69 -0.90 -1.17
C PRO A 63 -7.59 -0.01 -2.41
N VAL A 64 -6.38 0.44 -2.68
CA VAL A 64 -6.06 1.20 -3.87
C VAL A 64 -5.47 0.24 -4.89
N ALA A 65 -6.10 0.14 -6.06
CA ALA A 65 -5.59 -0.75 -7.09
C ALA A 65 -4.29 -0.20 -7.66
N LEU A 66 -3.30 -1.08 -7.77
CA LEU A 66 -2.02 -0.75 -8.38
C LEU A 66 -1.95 -1.46 -9.71
N VAL A 67 -2.26 -0.73 -10.77
CA VAL A 67 -2.24 -1.34 -12.10
C VAL A 67 -1.22 -0.62 -12.95
N PRO A 68 -0.55 -1.35 -13.86
CA PRO A 68 0.33 -0.69 -14.82
C PRO A 68 -0.49 0.33 -15.60
N GLY A 69 0.11 1.44 -15.96
CA GLY A 69 -0.59 2.49 -16.65
C GLY A 69 -1.31 1.95 -17.87
N PRO A 70 -2.51 2.37 -18.07
CA PRO A 70 -3.26 1.94 -19.23
C PRO A 70 -2.74 2.59 -20.48
N ARG A 71 -3.06 2.69 -20.65
CA ARG A 71 -2.96 3.41 -21.34
C ARG A 71 -3.66 3.99 -22.01
N HIS A 72 -3.83 4.61 -22.17
CA HIS A 72 -4.59 5.01 -22.69
C HIS A 72 -4.47 5.62 -23.27
N GLY A 73 -4.52 5.43 -23.20
CA GLY A 73 -4.51 5.97 -24.19
C GLY A 73 -4.40 6.45 -24.55
#